data_1ff9e5ce56f759ed55175f6f54a344b7
#
_entry.id   1ff9e5ce56f759ed55175f6f54a344b7
#
_cell.length_a   1.000
_cell.length_b   1.000
_cell.length_c   1.000
_cell.angle_alpha   90.00
_cell.angle_beta   90.00
_cell.angle_gamma   90.00
#
_symmetry.space_group_name_H-M   'P 1'
#
loop_
_entity.id
_entity.type
_entity.pdbx_description
1 polymer ?
#
loop_
_entity_poly.entity_id
_entity_poly.type
_entity_poly.pdbx_seq_one_letter_code
_entity_poly.pdbx_strand_id
1 'polypeptide(L)'
;DYYNNPLTGTYFRMIRFLCIPVSLLLLPVFLLLSAYYPEITASLQLTPVSDLSPFRLFFYVLAVEFLLDLFKYSAALSSSRVSGALSIVGGLLIGDIAVSLNWASTEVLFYAAVTMLANLSLSSIEFADALRIYRILLVVTTGLWGLPGFLIGLTLVTVSILTTPTFAGFSYFWPLFPFNGPALRSLLFRRPTYKAQPSKVWSRGHVHHT
;
A
#
# COMPACT_ATOMS: atom_id res chain seq x y z
N ASP A 1 20.56 4.39 3.06
CA ASP A 1 20.25 5.29 4.21
C ASP A 1 21.50 5.80 4.96
N TYR A 2 22.62 5.08 4.94
CA TYR A 2 23.80 5.44 5.74
C TYR A 2 24.57 6.67 5.22
N TYR A 3 24.41 7.03 3.96
CA TYR A 3 25.09 8.16 3.31
C TYR A 3 24.33 9.49 3.43
N ASN A 4 23.08 9.48 3.89
CA ASN A 4 22.24 10.66 3.94
C ASN A 4 22.27 11.35 5.30
N ASN A 5 22.12 12.69 5.29
CA ASN A 5 21.96 13.51 6.48
C ASN A 5 20.82 12.96 7.38
N PRO A 6 20.89 13.00 8.72
CA PRO A 6 19.86 12.49 9.63
C PRO A 6 18.45 13.02 9.34
N LEU A 7 18.31 14.27 8.92
CA LEU A 7 17.03 14.88 8.51
C LEU A 7 16.46 14.21 7.28
N THR A 8 17.26 14.07 6.22
CA THR A 8 16.84 13.44 4.97
C THR A 8 16.48 11.96 5.18
N GLY A 9 17.27 11.25 6.00
CA GLY A 9 16.99 9.86 6.34
C GLY A 9 15.68 9.68 7.12
N THR A 10 15.36 10.62 8.02
CA THR A 10 14.08 10.65 8.75
C THR A 10 12.91 10.91 7.82
N TYR A 11 13.03 11.87 6.90
CA TYR A 11 12.01 12.22 5.91
C TYR A 11 11.65 11.00 5.03
N PHE A 12 12.65 10.32 4.45
CA PHE A 12 12.39 9.12 3.64
C PHE A 12 11.74 7.98 4.44
N ARG A 13 12.10 7.83 5.72
CA ARG A 13 11.43 6.86 6.58
C ARG A 13 9.97 7.20 6.81
N MET A 14 9.65 8.46 7.09
CA MET A 14 8.26 8.92 7.28
C MET A 14 7.43 8.70 6.01
N ILE A 15 7.95 9.04 4.83
CA ILE A 15 7.28 8.76 3.56
C ILE A 15 6.99 7.27 3.42
N ARG A 16 7.97 6.41 3.67
CA ARG A 16 7.80 4.96 3.56
C ARG A 16 6.71 4.42 4.49
N PHE A 17 6.67 4.90 5.74
CA PHE A 17 5.60 4.52 6.67
C PHE A 17 4.23 5.04 6.24
N LEU A 18 4.16 6.22 5.62
CA LEU A 18 2.92 6.76 5.05
C LEU A 18 2.46 5.95 3.82
N CYS A 19 3.40 5.43 3.02
CA CYS A 19 3.09 4.63 1.85
C CYS A 19 2.40 3.29 2.20
N ILE A 20 2.63 2.73 3.40
CA ILE A 20 1.98 1.48 3.84
C ILE A 20 0.45 1.61 3.88
N PRO A 21 -0.15 2.51 4.69
CA PRO A 21 -1.60 2.67 4.71
C PRO A 21 -2.15 3.19 3.38
N VAL A 22 -1.44 4.06 2.68
CA VAL A 22 -1.86 4.53 1.35
C VAL A 22 -1.95 3.37 0.37
N SER A 23 -0.93 2.52 0.29
CA SER A 23 -0.92 1.35 -0.59
C SER A 23 -2.02 0.34 -0.25
N LEU A 24 -2.41 0.21 1.01
CA LEU A 24 -3.41 -0.77 1.45
C LEU A 24 -4.84 -0.23 1.37
N LEU A 25 -5.07 1.00 1.83
CA LEU A 25 -6.40 1.52 2.13
C LEU A 25 -6.94 2.49 1.09
N LEU A 26 -6.09 3.18 0.31
CA LEU A 26 -6.53 4.27 -0.55
C LEU A 26 -7.61 3.81 -1.55
N LEU A 27 -7.38 2.71 -2.23
CA LEU A 27 -8.28 2.21 -3.27
C LEU A 27 -9.58 1.59 -2.72
N PRO A 28 -9.55 0.74 -1.65
CA PRO A 28 -10.78 0.28 -1.01
C PRO A 28 -11.62 1.42 -0.40
N VAL A 29 -10.97 2.43 0.20
CA VAL A 29 -11.68 3.61 0.74
C VAL A 29 -12.28 4.45 -0.38
N PHE A 30 -11.54 4.67 -1.47
CA PHE A 30 -12.09 5.35 -2.65
C PHE A 30 -13.33 4.62 -3.19
N LEU A 31 -13.26 3.29 -3.35
CA LEU A 31 -14.40 2.48 -3.78
C LEU A 31 -15.58 2.61 -2.81
N LEU A 32 -15.33 2.55 -1.51
CA LEU A 32 -16.36 2.70 -0.48
C LEU A 32 -17.06 4.05 -0.56
N LEU A 33 -16.28 5.13 -0.61
CA LEU A 33 -16.81 6.49 -0.64
C LEU A 33 -17.57 6.78 -1.94
N SER A 34 -16.99 6.43 -3.08
CA SER A 34 -17.59 6.73 -4.39
C SER A 34 -18.81 5.88 -4.70
N ALA A 35 -18.83 4.59 -4.26
CA ALA A 35 -19.93 3.68 -4.55
C ALA A 35 -21.11 3.79 -3.57
N TYR A 36 -20.83 4.03 -2.29
CA TYR A 36 -21.84 3.93 -1.23
C TYR A 36 -22.11 5.26 -0.50
N TYR A 37 -21.23 6.24 -0.61
CA TYR A 37 -21.34 7.54 0.07
C TYR A 37 -21.03 8.73 -0.85
N PRO A 38 -21.76 8.91 -1.97
CA PRO A 38 -21.47 9.99 -2.95
C PRO A 38 -21.62 11.38 -2.33
N GLU A 39 -22.44 11.55 -1.30
CA GLU A 39 -22.62 12.84 -0.61
C GLU A 39 -21.33 13.30 0.09
N ILE A 40 -20.53 12.35 0.64
CA ILE A 40 -19.26 12.66 1.29
C ILE A 40 -18.22 13.07 0.24
N THR A 41 -18.17 12.39 -0.90
CA THR A 41 -17.26 12.74 -2.00
C THR A 41 -17.57 14.12 -2.57
N ALA A 42 -18.85 14.47 -2.70
CA ALA A 42 -19.27 15.79 -3.14
C ALA A 42 -18.89 16.88 -2.14
N SER A 43 -19.04 16.65 -0.82
CA SER A 43 -18.67 17.62 0.21
C SER A 43 -17.15 17.84 0.30
N LEU A 44 -16.35 16.82 -0.01
CA LEU A 44 -14.89 16.90 -0.06
C LEU A 44 -14.36 17.44 -1.40
N GLN A 45 -15.24 17.85 -2.32
CA GLN A 45 -14.91 18.30 -3.68
C GLN A 45 -14.06 17.28 -4.46
N LEU A 46 -14.12 16.02 -4.03
CA LEU A 46 -13.59 14.91 -4.82
C LEU A 46 -14.60 14.71 -5.97
N THR A 47 -14.08 14.65 -7.21
CA THR A 47 -14.93 14.42 -8.37
C THR A 47 -15.79 13.17 -8.16
N PRO A 48 -17.12 13.31 -8.04
CA PRO A 48 -17.96 12.13 -7.88
C PRO A 48 -17.92 11.35 -9.19
N VAL A 49 -17.66 10.05 -9.13
CA VAL A 49 -17.91 9.12 -10.23
C VAL A 49 -19.44 8.92 -10.30
N SER A 50 -20.16 10.01 -10.62
CA SER A 50 -21.58 10.18 -10.35
C SER A 50 -22.52 9.33 -11.21
N ASP A 51 -22.02 8.70 -12.29
CA ASP A 51 -22.89 8.04 -13.27
C ASP A 51 -22.72 6.51 -13.32
N LEU A 52 -21.86 5.96 -12.47
CA LEU A 52 -21.58 4.53 -12.44
C LEU A 52 -22.32 3.83 -11.29
N SER A 53 -23.03 2.74 -11.61
CA SER A 53 -23.54 1.87 -10.55
C SER A 53 -22.41 1.32 -9.69
N PRO A 54 -22.63 1.08 -8.37
CA PRO A 54 -21.60 0.55 -7.46
C PRO A 54 -20.91 -0.70 -7.98
N PHE A 55 -21.68 -1.57 -8.63
CA PHE A 55 -21.19 -2.81 -9.23
C PHE A 55 -20.25 -2.56 -10.42
N ARG A 56 -20.56 -1.58 -11.27
CA ARG A 56 -19.72 -1.20 -12.40
C ARG A 56 -18.40 -0.59 -11.94
N LEU A 57 -18.45 0.29 -10.92
CA LEU A 57 -17.25 0.88 -10.31
C LEU A 57 -16.35 -0.19 -9.68
N PHE A 58 -16.93 -1.17 -8.98
CA PHE A 58 -16.20 -2.31 -8.43
C PHE A 58 -15.43 -3.09 -9.51
N PHE A 59 -16.07 -3.41 -10.64
CA PHE A 59 -15.39 -4.08 -11.73
C PHE A 59 -14.30 -3.23 -12.37
N TYR A 60 -14.49 -1.92 -12.49
CA TYR A 60 -13.47 -1.03 -13.02
C TYR A 60 -12.24 -0.99 -12.10
N VAL A 61 -12.44 -0.90 -10.80
CA VAL A 61 -11.35 -0.95 -9.83
C VAL A 61 -10.58 -2.27 -9.92
N LEU A 62 -11.27 -3.40 -9.98
CA LEU A 62 -10.63 -4.71 -10.13
C LEU A 62 -9.88 -4.86 -11.45
N ALA A 63 -10.46 -4.39 -12.56
CA ALA A 63 -9.83 -4.46 -13.87
C ALA A 63 -8.55 -3.61 -13.92
N VAL A 64 -8.58 -2.40 -13.36
CA VAL A 64 -7.40 -1.53 -13.30
C VAL A 64 -6.32 -2.12 -12.37
N GLU A 65 -6.68 -2.67 -11.21
CA GLU A 65 -5.74 -3.37 -10.33
C GLU A 65 -5.06 -4.53 -11.07
N PHE A 66 -5.84 -5.37 -11.73
CA PHE A 66 -5.30 -6.48 -12.50
C PHE A 66 -4.38 -6.02 -13.64
N LEU A 67 -4.74 -4.95 -14.34
CA LEU A 67 -3.93 -4.37 -15.40
C LEU A 67 -2.59 -3.82 -14.88
N LEU A 68 -2.62 -3.12 -13.74
CA LEU A 68 -1.40 -2.62 -13.09
C LEU A 68 -0.51 -3.75 -12.59
N ASP A 69 -1.10 -4.84 -12.11
CA ASP A 69 -0.37 -6.03 -11.70
C ASP A 69 0.32 -6.72 -12.89
N LEU A 70 -0.41 -6.87 -13.99
CA LEU A 70 0.15 -7.40 -15.22
C LEU A 70 1.31 -6.54 -15.74
N PHE A 71 1.14 -5.22 -15.66
CA PHE A 71 2.17 -4.26 -16.04
C PHE A 71 3.42 -4.40 -15.16
N LYS A 72 3.25 -4.44 -13.80
CA LYS A 72 4.35 -4.64 -12.86
C LYS A 72 5.09 -5.95 -13.13
N TYR A 73 4.36 -7.03 -13.34
CA TYR A 73 4.93 -8.34 -13.63
C TYR A 73 5.70 -8.36 -14.95
N SER A 74 5.13 -7.78 -16.01
CA SER A 74 5.79 -7.64 -17.31
C SER A 74 7.07 -6.81 -17.22
N ALA A 75 7.03 -5.70 -16.48
CA ALA A 75 8.20 -4.85 -16.26
C ALA A 75 9.33 -5.58 -15.50
N ALA A 76 8.97 -6.42 -14.52
CA ALA A 76 9.93 -7.20 -13.75
C ALA A 76 10.63 -8.29 -14.57
N LEU A 77 9.93 -8.88 -15.56
CA LEU A 77 10.51 -9.88 -16.46
C LEU A 77 11.37 -9.26 -17.56
N SER A 78 11.25 -7.97 -17.80
CA SER A 78 11.88 -7.28 -18.88
C SER A 78 13.24 -6.73 -18.46
N SER A 79 14.32 -7.40 -18.87
CA SER A 79 15.70 -7.04 -18.50
C SER A 79 16.37 -5.99 -19.39
N SER A 80 15.74 -5.52 -20.48
CA SER A 80 16.33 -4.59 -21.43
C SER A 80 15.83 -3.15 -21.24
N ARG A 81 16.71 -2.16 -21.44
CA ARG A 81 16.40 -0.73 -21.37
C ARG A 81 15.29 -0.31 -22.36
N VAL A 82 15.22 -0.96 -23.51
CA VAL A 82 14.21 -0.72 -24.56
C VAL A 82 12.83 -1.17 -24.09
N SER A 83 12.76 -2.27 -23.37
CA SER A 83 11.56 -2.86 -22.85
C SER A 83 10.88 -1.99 -21.78
N GLY A 84 11.66 -1.28 -20.95
CA GLY A 84 11.12 -0.32 -19.98
C GLY A 84 10.39 0.86 -20.66
N ALA A 85 11.00 1.43 -21.70
CA ALA A 85 10.37 2.51 -22.46
C ALA A 85 9.10 2.04 -23.17
N LEU A 86 9.13 0.85 -23.78
CA LEU A 86 7.96 0.25 -24.45
C LEU A 86 6.84 -0.05 -23.47
N SER A 87 7.16 -0.47 -22.24
CA SER A 87 6.20 -0.70 -21.18
C SER A 87 5.52 0.60 -20.71
N ILE A 88 6.28 1.71 -20.60
CA ILE A 88 5.72 3.00 -20.22
C ILE A 88 4.75 3.51 -21.31
N VAL A 89 5.17 3.45 -22.58
CA VAL A 89 4.33 3.86 -23.71
C VAL A 89 3.09 2.97 -23.81
N GLY A 90 3.24 1.65 -23.67
CA GLY A 90 2.13 0.70 -23.67
C GLY A 90 1.14 0.97 -22.54
N GLY A 91 1.62 1.21 -21.31
CA GLY A 91 0.77 1.54 -20.16
C GLY A 91 0.00 2.85 -20.35
N LEU A 92 0.65 3.88 -20.91
CA LEU A 92 0.01 5.16 -21.19
C LEU A 92 -1.05 5.02 -22.30
N LEU A 93 -0.75 4.33 -23.39
CA LEU A 93 -1.71 4.08 -24.47
C LEU A 93 -2.92 3.26 -23.98
N ILE A 94 -2.68 2.20 -23.20
CA ILE A 94 -3.78 1.37 -22.65
C ILE A 94 -4.64 2.20 -21.70
N GLY A 95 -4.03 3.05 -20.84
CA GLY A 95 -4.76 3.95 -19.97
C GLY A 95 -5.64 4.94 -20.72
N ASP A 96 -5.10 5.58 -21.73
CA ASP A 96 -5.81 6.55 -22.56
C ASP A 96 -6.96 5.91 -23.33
N ILE A 97 -6.73 4.72 -23.91
CA ILE A 97 -7.76 3.95 -24.60
C ILE A 97 -8.85 3.48 -23.62
N ALA A 98 -8.49 3.02 -22.42
CA ALA A 98 -9.45 2.57 -21.42
C ALA A 98 -10.39 3.69 -20.98
N VAL A 99 -9.88 4.92 -20.86
CA VAL A 99 -10.70 6.12 -20.55
C VAL A 99 -11.58 6.49 -21.75
N SER A 100 -11.01 6.54 -22.95
CA SER A 100 -11.75 6.93 -24.17
C SER A 100 -12.88 5.97 -24.52
N LEU A 101 -12.73 4.69 -24.17
CA LEU A 101 -13.78 3.66 -24.33
C LEU A 101 -14.75 3.57 -23.15
N ASN A 102 -14.60 4.44 -22.14
CA ASN A 102 -15.36 4.37 -20.88
C ASN A 102 -15.24 2.99 -20.15
N TRP A 103 -14.11 2.32 -20.30
CA TRP A 103 -13.79 1.08 -19.57
C TRP A 103 -13.23 1.34 -18.18
N ALA A 104 -12.67 2.54 -17.96
CA ALA A 104 -12.25 3.03 -16.65
C ALA A 104 -12.49 4.53 -16.56
N SER A 105 -12.87 5.02 -15.37
CA SER A 105 -12.92 6.46 -15.13
C SER A 105 -11.51 7.00 -14.82
N THR A 106 -11.27 8.27 -15.16
CA THR A 106 -10.00 8.94 -14.89
C THR A 106 -9.64 8.93 -13.41
N GLU A 107 -10.62 9.03 -12.54
CA GLU A 107 -10.48 9.02 -11.08
C GLU A 107 -9.99 7.65 -10.60
N VAL A 108 -10.58 6.57 -11.10
CA VAL A 108 -10.14 5.19 -10.76
C VAL A 108 -8.68 5.01 -11.15
N LEU A 109 -8.28 5.43 -12.36
CA LEU A 109 -6.89 5.35 -12.81
C LEU A 109 -5.95 6.19 -11.94
N PHE A 110 -6.36 7.40 -11.54
CA PHE A 110 -5.56 8.26 -10.68
C PHE A 110 -5.30 7.60 -9.32
N TYR A 111 -6.35 7.15 -8.62
CA TYR A 111 -6.20 6.53 -7.31
C TYR A 111 -5.43 5.20 -7.39
N ALA A 112 -5.63 4.42 -8.43
CA ALA A 112 -4.89 3.20 -8.66
C ALA A 112 -3.40 3.49 -8.92
N ALA A 113 -3.07 4.52 -9.71
CA ALA A 113 -1.70 4.94 -9.95
C ALA A 113 -1.00 5.41 -8.67
N VAL A 114 -1.65 6.23 -7.84
CA VAL A 114 -1.12 6.65 -6.54
C VAL A 114 -0.88 5.45 -5.62
N THR A 115 -1.80 4.51 -5.59
CA THR A 115 -1.68 3.28 -4.82
C THR A 115 -0.49 2.43 -5.28
N MET A 116 -0.30 2.31 -6.60
CA MET A 116 0.84 1.61 -7.19
C MET A 116 2.17 2.30 -6.84
N LEU A 117 2.24 3.63 -6.95
CA LEU A 117 3.45 4.40 -6.58
C LEU A 117 3.78 4.22 -5.10
N ALA A 118 2.78 4.24 -4.22
CA ALA A 118 2.97 3.96 -2.80
C ALA A 118 3.50 2.54 -2.57
N ASN A 119 2.98 1.55 -3.29
CA ASN A 119 3.44 0.16 -3.23
C ASN A 119 4.90 0.01 -3.71
N LEU A 120 5.29 0.67 -4.80
CA LEU A 120 6.66 0.67 -5.32
C LEU A 120 7.66 1.39 -4.41
N SER A 121 7.20 2.29 -3.55
CA SER A 121 8.05 3.01 -2.58
C SER A 121 8.45 2.16 -1.37
N LEU A 122 7.88 0.96 -1.22
CA LEU A 122 8.22 0.04 -0.14
C LEU A 122 9.57 -0.63 -0.38
N SER A 123 10.33 -0.85 0.69
CA SER A 123 11.70 -1.36 0.60
C SER A 123 11.82 -2.86 0.37
N SER A 124 10.79 -3.64 0.71
CA SER A 124 10.73 -5.09 0.50
C SER A 124 9.68 -5.41 -0.55
N ILE A 125 10.08 -6.17 -1.56
CA ILE A 125 9.20 -6.61 -2.65
C ILE A 125 8.15 -7.57 -2.09
N GLU A 126 8.54 -8.50 -1.22
CA GLU A 126 7.66 -9.49 -0.61
C GLU A 126 6.58 -8.83 0.25
N PHE A 127 6.97 -7.80 1.01
CA PHE A 127 6.03 -7.02 1.81
C PHE A 127 5.06 -6.22 0.93
N ALA A 128 5.56 -5.62 -0.16
CA ALA A 128 4.73 -4.90 -1.12
C ALA A 128 3.71 -5.83 -1.80
N ASP A 129 4.11 -7.06 -2.14
CA ASP A 129 3.24 -8.06 -2.74
C ASP A 129 2.20 -8.61 -1.74
N ALA A 130 2.57 -8.79 -0.48
CA ALA A 130 1.62 -9.15 0.59
C ALA A 130 0.55 -8.06 0.78
N LEU A 131 0.96 -6.78 0.86
CA LEU A 131 0.01 -5.66 0.97
C LEU A 131 -0.93 -5.58 -0.24
N ARG A 132 -0.45 -5.89 -1.44
CA ARG A 132 -1.27 -5.95 -2.64
C ARG A 132 -2.36 -7.02 -2.54
N ILE A 133 -2.02 -8.22 -2.09
CA ILE A 133 -3.01 -9.30 -1.88
C ILE A 133 -4.06 -8.87 -0.86
N TYR A 134 -3.66 -8.28 0.25
CA TYR A 134 -4.59 -7.76 1.26
C TYR A 134 -5.46 -6.62 0.72
N ARG A 135 -4.92 -5.75 -0.14
CA ARG A 135 -5.71 -4.70 -0.81
C ARG A 135 -6.77 -5.29 -1.72
N ILE A 136 -6.44 -6.27 -2.56
CA ILE A 136 -7.41 -6.95 -3.43
C ILE A 136 -8.52 -7.57 -2.58
N LEU A 137 -8.18 -8.24 -1.47
CA LEU A 137 -9.17 -8.78 -0.54
C LEU A 137 -10.09 -7.68 0.00
N LEU A 138 -9.53 -6.53 0.41
CA LEU A 138 -10.32 -5.38 0.87
C LEU A 138 -11.22 -4.81 -0.23
N VAL A 139 -10.73 -4.68 -1.47
CA VAL A 139 -11.53 -4.22 -2.61
C VAL A 139 -12.70 -5.16 -2.87
N VAL A 140 -12.46 -6.48 -2.86
CA VAL A 140 -13.50 -7.49 -3.10
C VAL A 140 -14.55 -7.45 -1.99
N THR A 141 -14.16 -7.48 -0.72
CA THR A 141 -15.10 -7.45 0.40
C THR A 141 -15.90 -6.14 0.45
N THR A 142 -15.24 -5.01 0.16
CA THR A 142 -15.90 -3.69 0.10
C THR A 142 -16.87 -3.61 -1.07
N GLY A 143 -16.49 -4.09 -2.24
CA GLY A 143 -17.34 -4.07 -3.44
C GLY A 143 -18.59 -4.91 -3.29
N LEU A 144 -18.53 -6.04 -2.58
CA LEU A 144 -19.65 -6.95 -2.38
C LEU A 144 -20.64 -6.49 -1.29
N TRP A 145 -20.13 -5.97 -0.17
CA TRP A 145 -20.95 -5.67 1.01
C TRP A 145 -20.86 -4.20 1.48
N GLY A 146 -20.16 -3.33 0.75
CA GLY A 146 -19.99 -1.92 1.15
C GLY A 146 -19.26 -1.75 2.48
N LEU A 147 -19.78 -0.88 3.36
CA LEU A 147 -19.16 -0.61 4.66
C LEU A 147 -19.01 -1.85 5.55
N PRO A 148 -20.00 -2.73 5.72
CA PRO A 148 -19.79 -3.99 6.45
C PRO A 148 -18.66 -4.84 5.86
N GLY A 149 -18.58 -4.93 4.54
CA GLY A 149 -17.51 -5.66 3.84
C GLY A 149 -16.13 -5.05 4.08
N PHE A 150 -16.03 -3.73 4.08
CA PHE A 150 -14.79 -3.03 4.40
C PHE A 150 -14.32 -3.34 5.83
N LEU A 151 -15.23 -3.29 6.82
CA LEU A 151 -14.90 -3.59 8.22
C LEU A 151 -14.50 -5.06 8.41
N ILE A 152 -15.21 -5.98 7.79
CA ILE A 152 -14.88 -7.42 7.81
C ILE A 152 -13.50 -7.64 7.17
N GLY A 153 -13.25 -7.09 5.99
CA GLY A 153 -11.99 -7.20 5.30
C GLY A 153 -10.83 -6.61 6.13
N LEU A 154 -11.04 -5.43 6.75
CA LEU A 154 -10.04 -4.79 7.60
C LEU A 154 -9.71 -5.64 8.84
N THR A 155 -10.73 -6.24 9.47
CA THR A 155 -10.51 -7.14 10.61
C THR A 155 -9.76 -8.40 10.19
N LEU A 156 -10.10 -9.01 9.05
CA LEU A 156 -9.40 -10.17 8.52
C LEU A 156 -7.93 -9.87 8.22
N VAL A 157 -7.64 -8.74 7.57
CA VAL A 157 -6.26 -8.29 7.31
C VAL A 157 -5.50 -8.08 8.61
N THR A 158 -6.11 -7.39 9.58
CA THR A 158 -5.47 -7.12 10.87
C THR A 158 -5.18 -8.42 11.63
N VAL A 159 -6.15 -9.32 11.69
CA VAL A 159 -5.97 -10.63 12.33
C VAL A 159 -4.88 -11.44 11.61
N SER A 160 -4.91 -11.48 10.28
CA SER A 160 -3.89 -12.18 9.50
C SER A 160 -2.48 -11.68 9.80
N ILE A 161 -2.28 -10.36 9.85
CA ILE A 161 -0.97 -9.77 10.15
C ILE A 161 -0.55 -10.05 11.61
N LEU A 162 -1.49 -10.02 12.55
CA LEU A 162 -1.22 -10.29 13.98
C LEU A 162 -0.88 -11.77 14.24
N THR A 163 -1.52 -12.69 13.52
CA THR A 163 -1.33 -14.14 13.68
C THR A 163 -0.14 -14.69 12.92
N THR A 164 0.39 -13.94 11.94
CA THR A 164 1.55 -14.39 11.16
C THR A 164 2.82 -14.24 12.00
N PRO A 165 3.49 -15.35 12.39
CA PRO A 165 4.74 -15.29 13.15
C PRO A 165 5.88 -14.83 12.23
N THR A 166 6.72 -13.93 12.72
CA THR A 166 8.01 -13.65 12.06
C THR A 166 8.97 -14.79 12.30
N PHE A 167 9.94 -14.96 11.41
CA PHE A 167 11.03 -15.93 11.55
C PHE A 167 11.79 -15.80 12.89
N ALA A 168 11.81 -14.61 13.48
CA ALA A 168 12.45 -14.30 14.77
C ALA A 168 11.52 -14.53 15.99
N GLY A 169 10.30 -15.05 15.81
CA GLY A 169 9.34 -15.30 16.90
C GLY A 169 8.67 -14.06 17.49
N PHE A 170 8.90 -12.88 16.91
CA PHE A 170 8.21 -11.64 17.29
C PHE A 170 7.02 -11.37 16.38
N SER A 171 5.99 -10.65 16.86
CA SER A 171 4.89 -10.20 16.03
C SER A 171 5.37 -9.17 14.99
N TYR A 172 4.79 -9.18 13.79
CA TYR A 172 5.05 -8.17 12.76
C TYR A 172 4.72 -6.75 13.21
N PHE A 173 3.83 -6.59 14.20
CA PHE A 173 3.47 -5.30 14.77
C PHE A 173 4.46 -4.78 15.83
N TRP A 174 5.52 -5.50 16.12
CA TRP A 174 6.56 -4.93 16.98
C TRP A 174 7.21 -3.72 16.30
N PRO A 175 7.35 -2.55 16.95
CA PRO A 175 7.15 -2.21 18.36
C PRO A 175 5.80 -1.59 18.72
N LEU A 176 4.78 -1.73 17.85
CA LEU A 176 3.44 -1.20 18.11
C LEU A 176 2.68 -2.09 19.10
N PHE A 177 2.87 -3.40 19.00
CA PHE A 177 2.27 -4.37 19.92
C PHE A 177 3.26 -5.52 20.24
N PRO A 178 3.73 -5.65 21.52
CA PRO A 178 3.48 -4.76 22.65
C PRO A 178 4.14 -3.38 22.47
N PHE A 179 3.47 -2.33 22.97
CA PHE A 179 3.87 -0.95 22.73
C PHE A 179 5.23 -0.64 23.37
N ASN A 180 6.21 -0.25 22.55
CA ASN A 180 7.54 0.17 22.98
C ASN A 180 7.88 1.54 22.39
N GLY A 181 7.55 2.61 23.14
CA GLY A 181 7.74 3.99 22.69
C GLY A 181 9.18 4.36 22.29
N PRO A 182 10.23 3.98 23.07
CA PRO A 182 11.62 4.21 22.68
C PRO A 182 12.02 3.53 21.37
N ALA A 183 11.54 2.30 21.13
CA ALA A 183 11.78 1.56 19.91
C ALA A 183 11.05 2.20 18.73
N LEU A 184 9.79 2.59 18.89
CA LEU A 184 9.01 3.29 17.88
C LEU A 184 9.67 4.62 17.47
N ARG A 185 10.16 5.39 18.45
CA ARG A 185 10.88 6.64 18.19
C ARG A 185 12.17 6.39 17.42
N SER A 186 12.92 5.35 17.71
CA SER A 186 14.15 5.00 16.97
C SER A 186 13.88 4.50 15.55
N LEU A 187 12.69 3.98 15.31
CA LEU A 187 12.23 3.50 14.00
C LEU A 187 11.85 4.68 13.11
N LEU A 188 11.14 5.68 13.66
CA LEU A 188 10.70 6.87 12.93
C LEU A 188 11.81 7.90 12.77
N PHE A 189 12.58 8.17 13.85
CA PHE A 189 13.61 9.20 13.86
C PHE A 189 15.01 8.58 13.85
N ARG A 190 15.79 8.93 12.85
CA ARG A 190 17.19 8.49 12.75
C ARG A 190 18.05 9.23 13.74
N ARG A 191 18.76 8.51 14.63
CA ARG A 191 19.79 9.07 15.46
C ARG A 191 21.13 9.07 14.72
N PRO A 192 22.00 10.09 14.90
CA PRO A 192 23.34 10.06 14.36
C PRO A 192 24.11 8.85 14.90
N THR A 193 24.84 8.16 14.02
CA THR A 193 25.50 6.88 14.31
C THR A 193 26.49 6.95 15.48
N TYR A 194 27.12 8.11 15.72
CA TYR A 194 28.04 8.31 16.84
C TYR A 194 27.35 8.34 18.24
N LYS A 195 26.01 8.46 18.28
CA LYS A 195 25.19 8.40 19.50
C LYS A 195 24.34 7.12 19.60
N ALA A 196 24.49 6.20 18.66
CA ALA A 196 23.78 4.94 18.69
C ALA A 196 24.39 4.01 19.73
N GLN A 197 23.92 4.09 20.98
CA GLN A 197 24.14 3.02 21.94
C GLN A 197 23.30 1.80 21.51
N PRO A 198 23.87 0.58 21.55
CA PRO A 198 23.08 -0.63 21.31
C PRO A 198 21.90 -0.62 22.27
N SER A 199 20.69 -0.71 21.73
CA SER A 199 19.50 -0.68 22.56
C SER A 199 19.53 -1.90 23.48
N LYS A 200 19.30 -1.70 24.78
CA LYS A 200 19.23 -2.79 25.79
C LYS A 200 18.24 -3.90 25.44
N VAL A 201 17.42 -3.71 24.43
CA VAL A 201 16.47 -4.67 23.88
C VAL A 201 17.18 -5.76 23.07
N TRP A 202 18.26 -5.44 22.37
CA TRP A 202 19.06 -6.41 21.61
C TRP A 202 20.02 -7.21 22.49
N SER A 203 20.42 -6.69 23.66
CA SER A 203 21.31 -7.40 24.59
C SER A 203 20.63 -8.51 25.41
N ARG A 204 19.29 -8.55 25.46
CA ARG A 204 18.54 -9.60 26.17
C ARG A 204 18.34 -10.88 25.36
N GLY A 205 18.62 -10.88 24.05
CA GLY A 205 18.48 -12.05 23.19
C GLY A 205 19.70 -12.98 23.16
N HIS A 206 20.82 -12.62 23.81
CA HIS A 206 22.06 -13.40 23.75
C HIS A 206 22.48 -14.08 25.07
N VAL A 207 21.60 -14.18 26.06
CA VAL A 207 21.93 -14.84 27.34
C VAL A 207 21.04 -16.07 27.56
N HIS A 208 21.09 -17.00 26.64
CA HIS A 208 20.70 -18.39 26.91
C HIS A 208 21.40 -19.32 25.92
N HIS A 209 22.73 -19.46 26.08
CA HIS A 209 23.46 -20.63 25.66
C HIS A 209 24.59 -20.84 26.67
N THR A 210 24.28 -21.55 27.71
CA THR A 210 25.14 -22.48 28.42
C THR A 210 24.29 -23.64 28.90
#